data_eeaa49834bd69af579867543369e0042
#
_entry.id   eeaa49834bd69af579867543369e0042
#
_cell.length_a   1.000
_cell.length_b   1.000
_cell.length_c   1.000
_cell.angle_alpha   90.00
_cell.angle_beta   90.00
_cell.angle_gamma   90.00
#
_symmetry.space_group_name_H-M   'P 1'
#
loop_
_entity.id
_entity.type
_entity.pdbx_description
1 polymer ?
#
loop_
_entity_poly.entity_id
_entity_poly.type
_entity_poly.pdbx_seq_one_letter_code
_entity_poly.pdbx_strand_id
1 'polypeptide(L)'
;HIDLADIPQARHDLLPSTDYVFGSIQTTRGCPLNCSFCSVSAFNGKRYRHRPIANVIEELKSVREKWVLIVDDNLIGMRDTHVARAKGLFRAMIQANLGKQWICQVTINLADDEELLALAARAGCCGVFIGFESPTTDGLAEVGKKFNMLRGRDFSASIQRIHRHKILVVGSFIMGLDADEAGIGLKIAETASDYGVDILNALFLTPLPGTRLWEQMNANDRIVARDFPSDWRYYTLGFPTASYKNFSCAQIVREMEVCDRSFYSRQRILRRVVGSLLRLRHPLLSLVGNLSFRNNTRLNRLACAQRIHRDDPVATSAGHSVLVDSVRHASAYLGRLASRVTANRGHAR
;
A
#
# COMPACT_ATOMS: atom_id res chain seq x y z
N HIS A 1 -7.76 -26.63 -0.10
CA HIS A 1 -7.81 -25.29 0.50
C HIS A 1 -8.47 -25.42 1.88
N ILE A 2 -7.77 -24.95 2.91
CA ILE A 2 -8.30 -24.87 4.29
C ILE A 2 -9.47 -23.87 4.31
N ASP A 3 -10.56 -24.23 5.01
CA ASP A 3 -11.62 -23.26 5.29
C ASP A 3 -11.08 -22.17 6.22
N LEU A 4 -11.38 -20.91 5.93
CA LEU A 4 -10.93 -19.82 6.79
C LEU A 4 -11.67 -19.80 8.14
N ALA A 5 -12.75 -20.55 8.29
CA ALA A 5 -13.44 -20.76 9.56
C ALA A 5 -12.58 -21.57 10.55
N ASP A 6 -11.74 -22.48 10.03
CA ASP A 6 -10.90 -23.39 10.83
C ASP A 6 -9.55 -22.76 11.19
N ILE A 7 -9.24 -21.55 10.71
CA ILE A 7 -7.99 -20.88 11.04
C ILE A 7 -8.06 -20.35 12.48
N PRO A 8 -7.13 -20.76 13.37
CA PRO A 8 -7.09 -20.25 14.73
C PRO A 8 -6.77 -18.75 14.75
N GLN A 9 -7.13 -18.10 15.84
CA GLN A 9 -6.73 -16.69 16.05
C GLN A 9 -5.22 -16.56 16.14
N ALA A 10 -4.70 -15.44 15.62
CA ALA A 10 -3.29 -15.15 15.77
C ALA A 10 -2.92 -14.89 17.25
N ARG A 11 -1.73 -15.31 17.64
CA ARG A 11 -1.21 -15.14 19.02
C ARG A 11 -0.66 -13.72 19.23
N HIS A 12 -1.56 -12.73 19.22
CA HIS A 12 -1.21 -11.31 19.44
C HIS A 12 -0.57 -11.08 20.82
N ASP A 13 -0.84 -11.95 21.78
CA ASP A 13 -0.26 -11.94 23.12
C ASP A 13 1.26 -12.18 23.14
N LEU A 14 1.81 -12.81 22.10
CA LEU A 14 3.26 -13.04 21.96
C LEU A 14 4.02 -11.84 21.43
N LEU A 15 3.34 -10.80 20.94
CA LEU A 15 3.99 -9.60 20.45
C LEU A 15 4.35 -8.66 21.61
N PRO A 16 5.59 -8.15 21.67
CA PRO A 16 5.97 -7.13 22.65
C PRO A 16 5.10 -5.88 22.48
N SER A 17 4.49 -5.42 23.56
CA SER A 17 3.52 -4.30 23.53
C SER A 17 4.13 -2.94 23.19
N THR A 18 5.45 -2.82 23.21
CA THR A 18 6.19 -1.56 23.00
C THR A 18 6.73 -1.39 21.60
N ASP A 19 6.74 -2.43 20.77
CA ASP A 19 7.51 -2.45 19.51
C ASP A 19 6.65 -2.14 18.29
N TYR A 20 5.32 -2.27 18.41
CA TYR A 20 4.40 -2.11 17.28
C TYR A 20 3.37 -1.03 17.53
N VAL A 21 3.22 -0.11 16.56
CA VAL A 21 2.18 0.92 16.55
C VAL A 21 0.85 0.35 16.04
N PHE A 22 0.94 -0.62 15.16
CA PHE A 22 -0.19 -1.28 14.51
C PHE A 22 -0.28 -2.75 14.91
N GLY A 23 -1.47 -3.18 15.31
CA GLY A 23 -1.83 -4.59 15.22
C GLY A 23 -2.22 -4.96 13.80
N SER A 24 -2.35 -6.24 13.51
CA SER A 24 -2.78 -6.70 12.18
C SER A 24 -3.81 -7.81 12.29
N ILE A 25 -4.74 -7.85 11.34
CA ILE A 25 -5.73 -8.93 11.22
C ILE A 25 -6.02 -9.23 9.76
N GLN A 26 -6.24 -10.49 9.43
CA GLN A 26 -6.75 -10.91 8.14
C GLN A 26 -8.20 -11.38 8.25
N THR A 27 -9.10 -10.80 7.47
CA THR A 27 -10.53 -11.14 7.46
C THR A 27 -10.96 -11.89 6.22
N THR A 28 -10.23 -11.69 5.11
CA THR A 28 -10.46 -12.37 3.82
C THR A 28 -9.14 -12.83 3.23
N ARG A 29 -9.18 -13.76 2.28
CA ARG A 29 -8.03 -14.23 1.54
C ARG A 29 -8.38 -14.50 0.08
N GLY A 30 -7.51 -14.01 -0.83
CA GLY A 30 -7.66 -14.09 -2.27
C GLY A 30 -8.39 -12.89 -2.85
N CYS A 31 -8.12 -12.60 -4.11
CA CYS A 31 -8.70 -11.46 -4.84
C CYS A 31 -9.32 -11.96 -6.16
N PRO A 32 -10.56 -11.57 -6.51
CA PRO A 32 -11.20 -12.02 -7.74
C PRO A 32 -10.64 -11.34 -9.00
N LEU A 33 -9.77 -10.35 -8.84
CA LEU A 33 -9.05 -9.72 -9.94
C LEU A 33 -7.94 -10.63 -10.46
N ASN A 34 -7.58 -10.45 -11.73
CA ASN A 34 -6.57 -11.27 -12.40
C ASN A 34 -5.46 -10.38 -13.00
N CYS A 35 -4.88 -9.53 -12.18
CA CYS A 35 -3.76 -8.68 -12.59
C CYS A 35 -2.53 -9.54 -12.89
N SER A 36 -1.81 -9.24 -13.99
CA SER A 36 -0.67 -10.04 -14.46
C SER A 36 0.51 -10.06 -13.49
N PHE A 37 0.71 -8.95 -12.78
CA PHE A 37 1.84 -8.72 -11.87
C PHE A 37 1.59 -9.20 -10.43
N CYS A 38 0.32 -9.49 -10.08
CA CYS A 38 -0.05 -9.65 -8.67
C CYS A 38 0.19 -11.07 -8.17
N SER A 39 1.00 -11.19 -7.11
CA SER A 39 1.29 -12.45 -6.44
C SER A 39 0.10 -13.06 -5.70
N VAL A 40 -0.90 -12.27 -5.34
CA VAL A 40 -2.10 -12.76 -4.63
C VAL A 40 -2.79 -13.87 -5.40
N SER A 41 -2.96 -13.71 -6.73
CA SER A 41 -3.59 -14.73 -7.57
C SER A 41 -2.76 -16.00 -7.64
N ALA A 42 -1.42 -15.90 -7.58
CA ALA A 42 -0.51 -17.04 -7.60
C ALA A 42 -0.57 -17.83 -6.28
N PHE A 43 -0.55 -17.14 -5.12
CA PHE A 43 -0.50 -17.76 -3.80
C PHE A 43 -1.88 -18.12 -3.24
N ASN A 44 -2.82 -17.16 -3.29
CA ASN A 44 -4.13 -17.29 -2.65
C ASN A 44 -5.23 -17.73 -3.62
N GLY A 45 -4.95 -17.75 -4.93
CA GLY A 45 -5.93 -18.01 -5.99
C GLY A 45 -6.93 -16.87 -6.17
N LYS A 46 -7.80 -17.03 -7.18
CA LYS A 46 -8.81 -16.02 -7.55
C LYS A 46 -10.11 -16.13 -6.73
N ARG A 47 -10.23 -17.15 -5.87
CA ARG A 47 -11.41 -17.36 -5.04
C ARG A 47 -11.35 -16.46 -3.82
N TYR A 48 -12.31 -15.54 -3.71
CA TYR A 48 -12.51 -14.71 -2.54
C TYR A 48 -13.10 -15.57 -1.41
N ARG A 49 -12.34 -15.76 -0.34
CA ARG A 49 -12.73 -16.52 0.86
C ARG A 49 -12.76 -15.57 2.04
N HIS A 50 -13.61 -15.80 3.01
CA HIS A 50 -13.74 -14.94 4.18
C HIS A 50 -13.87 -15.76 5.47
N ARG A 51 -13.37 -15.20 6.54
CA ARG A 51 -13.58 -15.71 7.90
C ARG A 51 -14.99 -15.39 8.39
N PRO A 52 -15.59 -16.20 9.26
CA PRO A 52 -16.82 -15.85 9.98
C PRO A 52 -16.65 -14.51 10.71
N ILE A 53 -17.65 -13.63 10.63
CA ILE A 53 -17.59 -12.30 11.23
C ILE A 53 -17.37 -12.39 12.74
N ALA A 54 -18.00 -13.35 13.42
CA ALA A 54 -17.82 -13.57 14.86
C ALA A 54 -16.36 -13.82 15.24
N ASN A 55 -15.65 -14.69 14.46
CA ASN A 55 -14.23 -14.97 14.69
C ASN A 55 -13.34 -13.74 14.50
N VAL A 56 -13.67 -12.89 13.50
CA VAL A 56 -12.96 -11.62 13.26
C VAL A 56 -13.15 -10.66 14.44
N ILE A 57 -14.37 -10.53 14.96
CA ILE A 57 -14.66 -9.66 16.10
C ILE A 57 -13.94 -10.14 17.36
N GLU A 58 -13.95 -11.44 17.64
CA GLU A 58 -13.23 -12.01 18.80
C GLU A 58 -11.72 -11.77 18.70
N GLU A 59 -11.13 -11.92 17.51
CA GLU A 59 -9.71 -11.65 17.33
C GLU A 59 -9.42 -10.15 17.47
N LEU A 60 -10.26 -9.26 16.94
CA LEU A 60 -10.10 -7.80 17.12
C LEU A 60 -10.13 -7.37 18.58
N LYS A 61 -10.86 -8.07 19.45
CA LYS A 61 -10.83 -7.85 20.90
C LYS A 61 -9.47 -8.18 21.52
N SER A 62 -8.77 -9.19 20.99
CA SER A 62 -7.46 -9.61 21.48
C SER A 62 -6.31 -8.74 21.02
N VAL A 63 -6.48 -7.97 19.94
CA VAL A 63 -5.49 -6.97 19.47
C VAL A 63 -5.42 -5.84 20.47
N ARG A 64 -4.25 -5.56 21.05
CA ARG A 64 -4.05 -4.50 22.05
C ARG A 64 -3.98 -3.12 21.42
N GLU A 65 -3.36 -3.02 20.25
CA GLU A 65 -3.10 -1.78 19.55
C GLU A 65 -4.41 -1.08 19.16
N LYS A 66 -4.43 0.24 19.29
CA LYS A 66 -5.54 1.07 18.84
C LYS A 66 -5.64 1.12 17.31
N TRP A 67 -4.49 1.07 16.65
CA TRP A 67 -4.37 1.11 15.21
C TRP A 67 -4.23 -0.29 14.66
N VAL A 68 -5.00 -0.64 13.65
CA VAL A 68 -5.04 -1.99 13.06
C VAL A 68 -4.86 -1.91 11.55
N LEU A 69 -4.00 -2.74 11.01
CA LEU A 69 -3.93 -3.02 9.58
C LEU A 69 -4.80 -4.25 9.29
N ILE A 70 -5.86 -4.08 8.52
CA ILE A 70 -6.58 -5.21 7.93
C ILE A 70 -5.82 -5.60 6.67
N VAL A 71 -5.06 -6.70 6.79
CA VAL A 71 -4.10 -7.15 5.76
C VAL A 71 -4.74 -8.02 4.68
N ASP A 72 -6.00 -7.77 4.39
CA ASP A 72 -6.73 -8.43 3.32
C ASP A 72 -6.21 -7.98 1.95
N ASP A 73 -6.18 -8.88 0.98
CA ASP A 73 -5.80 -8.55 -0.41
C ASP A 73 -6.79 -7.58 -1.08
N ASN A 74 -8.06 -7.69 -0.73
CA ASN A 74 -9.15 -6.78 -1.11
C ASN A 74 -10.33 -7.00 -0.15
N LEU A 75 -10.48 -6.14 0.84
CA LEU A 75 -11.46 -6.32 1.92
C LEU A 75 -12.92 -6.38 1.43
N ILE A 76 -13.27 -5.59 0.41
CA ILE A 76 -14.66 -5.45 -0.06
C ILE A 76 -15.01 -6.35 -1.26
N GLY A 77 -13.99 -6.94 -1.91
CA GLY A 77 -14.19 -7.75 -3.12
C GLY A 77 -14.84 -6.99 -4.28
N MET A 78 -15.52 -7.73 -5.19
CA MET A 78 -16.03 -7.17 -6.45
C MET A 78 -17.50 -7.51 -6.75
N ARG A 79 -18.12 -8.40 -5.96
CA ARG A 79 -19.51 -8.86 -6.14
C ARG A 79 -20.39 -8.29 -5.04
N ASP A 80 -21.68 -8.18 -5.31
CA ASP A 80 -22.66 -7.69 -4.32
C ASP A 80 -22.63 -8.52 -3.03
N THR A 81 -22.44 -9.82 -3.12
CA THR A 81 -22.31 -10.71 -1.96
C THR A 81 -21.06 -10.38 -1.12
N HIS A 82 -19.97 -9.99 -1.74
CA HIS A 82 -18.74 -9.57 -1.04
C HIS A 82 -18.97 -8.22 -0.35
N VAL A 83 -19.61 -7.28 -1.03
CA VAL A 83 -19.97 -5.96 -0.47
C VAL A 83 -20.96 -6.12 0.70
N ALA A 84 -21.96 -6.97 0.56
CA ALA A 84 -22.91 -7.26 1.64
C ALA A 84 -22.19 -7.84 2.87
N ARG A 85 -21.24 -8.76 2.67
CA ARG A 85 -20.40 -9.29 3.75
C ARG A 85 -19.57 -8.19 4.42
N ALA A 86 -18.93 -7.29 3.65
CA ALA A 86 -18.17 -6.17 4.21
C ALA A 86 -19.07 -5.22 5.04
N LYS A 87 -20.26 -4.90 4.56
CA LYS A 87 -21.25 -4.15 5.35
C LYS A 87 -21.63 -4.86 6.65
N GLY A 88 -21.81 -6.19 6.60
CA GLY A 88 -22.07 -7.03 7.79
C GLY A 88 -20.92 -6.96 8.80
N LEU A 89 -19.67 -7.06 8.33
CA LEU A 89 -18.49 -6.92 9.18
C LEU A 89 -18.43 -5.54 9.84
N PHE A 90 -18.64 -4.45 9.08
CA PHE A 90 -18.58 -3.09 9.63
C PHE A 90 -19.69 -2.85 10.65
N ARG A 91 -20.91 -3.36 10.43
CA ARG A 91 -21.98 -3.31 11.43
C ARG A 91 -21.60 -4.04 12.72
N ALA A 92 -21.00 -5.23 12.60
CA ALA A 92 -20.53 -5.98 13.77
C ALA A 92 -19.39 -5.25 14.52
N MET A 93 -18.46 -4.61 13.81
CA MET A 93 -17.42 -3.78 14.43
C MET A 93 -18.00 -2.57 15.17
N ILE A 94 -19.02 -1.92 14.60
CA ILE A 94 -19.73 -0.80 15.25
C ILE A 94 -20.43 -1.29 16.53
N GLN A 95 -21.13 -2.41 16.46
CA GLN A 95 -21.84 -2.99 17.63
C GLN A 95 -20.86 -3.40 18.72
N ALA A 96 -19.71 -3.97 18.35
CA ALA A 96 -18.68 -4.39 19.29
C ALA A 96 -17.96 -3.20 19.98
N ASN A 97 -18.07 -1.98 19.44
CA ASN A 97 -17.55 -0.72 19.98
C ASN A 97 -16.09 -0.82 20.48
N LEU A 98 -15.20 -1.43 19.69
CA LEU A 98 -13.82 -1.75 20.09
C LEU A 98 -12.89 -0.55 20.13
N GLY A 99 -13.34 0.64 19.68
CA GLY A 99 -12.52 1.87 19.64
C GLY A 99 -11.31 1.78 18.71
N LYS A 100 -11.27 0.82 17.80
CA LYS A 100 -10.17 0.62 16.87
C LYS A 100 -10.22 1.63 15.71
N GLN A 101 -9.04 2.05 15.28
CA GLN A 101 -8.83 2.78 14.03
C GLN A 101 -8.11 1.86 13.05
N TRP A 102 -8.56 1.76 11.81
CA TRP A 102 -7.97 0.78 10.90
C TRP A 102 -7.77 1.31 9.48
N ILE A 103 -6.81 0.68 8.81
CA ILE A 103 -6.45 0.89 7.40
C ILE A 103 -6.55 -0.47 6.69
N CYS A 104 -6.99 -0.49 5.45
CA CYS A 104 -7.10 -1.72 4.66
C CYS A 104 -6.79 -1.49 3.18
N GLN A 105 -6.67 -2.59 2.43
CA GLN A 105 -6.60 -2.57 0.97
C GLN A 105 -8.00 -2.81 0.37
N VAL A 106 -8.37 -1.98 -0.59
CA VAL A 106 -9.64 -2.06 -1.32
C VAL A 106 -9.45 -1.66 -2.78
N THR A 107 -10.42 -1.99 -3.60
CA THR A 107 -10.57 -1.42 -4.93
C THR A 107 -11.41 -0.14 -4.90
N ILE A 108 -11.28 0.68 -5.94
CA ILE A 108 -11.96 2.02 -6.01
C ILE A 108 -13.49 1.93 -5.99
N ASN A 109 -14.08 0.75 -6.24
CA ASN A 109 -15.52 0.53 -6.11
C ASN A 109 -16.08 0.75 -4.69
N LEU A 110 -15.21 0.86 -3.66
CA LEU A 110 -15.63 1.38 -2.35
C LEU A 110 -16.38 2.70 -2.46
N ALA A 111 -15.97 3.56 -3.40
CA ALA A 111 -16.57 4.86 -3.62
C ALA A 111 -17.95 4.82 -4.32
N ASP A 112 -18.39 3.67 -4.79
CA ASP A 112 -19.65 3.53 -5.54
C ASP A 112 -20.85 3.26 -4.61
N ASP A 113 -20.60 2.96 -3.32
CA ASP A 113 -21.63 2.61 -2.34
C ASP A 113 -21.52 3.53 -1.11
N GLU A 114 -22.42 4.49 -1.00
CA GLU A 114 -22.44 5.49 0.07
C GLU A 114 -22.69 4.87 1.45
N GLU A 115 -23.53 3.82 1.53
CA GLU A 115 -23.77 3.10 2.78
C GLU A 115 -22.50 2.36 3.23
N LEU A 116 -21.77 1.74 2.30
CA LEU A 116 -20.52 1.05 2.60
C LEU A 116 -19.48 2.02 3.15
N LEU A 117 -19.35 3.22 2.54
CA LEU A 117 -18.46 4.29 3.02
C LEU A 117 -18.84 4.76 4.42
N ALA A 118 -20.13 5.03 4.65
CA ALA A 118 -20.63 5.46 5.95
C ALA A 118 -20.38 4.42 7.04
N LEU A 119 -20.63 3.14 6.73
CA LEU A 119 -20.36 2.03 7.66
C LEU A 119 -18.87 1.86 7.94
N ALA A 120 -18.03 1.92 6.91
CA ALA A 120 -16.57 1.82 7.08
C ALA A 120 -16.04 2.92 8.01
N ALA A 121 -16.43 4.18 7.77
CA ALA A 121 -16.02 5.31 8.59
C ALA A 121 -16.49 5.16 10.05
N ARG A 122 -17.75 4.78 10.27
CA ARG A 122 -18.32 4.55 11.62
C ARG A 122 -17.63 3.38 12.32
N ALA A 123 -17.22 2.35 11.58
CA ALA A 123 -16.45 1.21 12.10
C ALA A 123 -14.99 1.56 12.44
N GLY A 124 -14.53 2.78 12.15
CA GLY A 124 -13.18 3.27 12.47
C GLY A 124 -12.19 3.24 11.30
N CYS A 125 -12.66 3.13 10.05
CA CYS A 125 -11.78 3.27 8.89
C CYS A 125 -11.20 4.69 8.82
N CYS A 126 -9.89 4.80 8.86
CA CYS A 126 -9.19 6.08 8.75
C CYS A 126 -8.36 6.21 7.46
N GLY A 127 -8.13 5.11 6.75
CA GLY A 127 -7.41 5.12 5.49
C GLY A 127 -7.64 3.86 4.66
N VAL A 128 -7.53 4.01 3.34
CA VAL A 128 -7.62 2.91 2.39
C VAL A 128 -6.46 2.96 1.41
N PHE A 129 -5.92 1.78 1.09
CA PHE A 129 -4.92 1.58 0.06
C PHE A 129 -5.62 1.14 -1.22
N ILE A 130 -5.44 1.91 -2.30
CA ILE A 130 -6.09 1.68 -3.59
C ILE A 130 -5.04 1.60 -4.69
N GLY A 131 -5.04 0.51 -5.45
CA GLY A 131 -4.21 0.37 -6.64
C GLY A 131 -4.84 1.09 -7.84
N PHE A 132 -4.22 2.19 -8.28
CA PHE A 132 -4.54 2.87 -9.54
C PHE A 132 -3.73 2.30 -10.69
N GLU A 133 -2.53 1.87 -10.43
CA GLU A 133 -1.52 1.18 -11.22
C GLU A 133 -0.88 2.06 -12.31
N SER A 134 -1.65 2.66 -13.21
CA SER A 134 -1.10 3.50 -14.28
C SER A 134 -1.94 4.77 -14.50
N PRO A 135 -1.30 5.89 -14.87
CA PRO A 135 -2.00 7.10 -15.28
C PRO A 135 -2.51 7.03 -16.73
N THR A 136 -2.23 5.92 -17.46
CA THR A 136 -2.60 5.77 -18.87
C THR A 136 -3.52 4.57 -19.07
N THR A 137 -4.38 4.65 -20.10
CA THR A 137 -5.25 3.54 -20.50
C THR A 137 -4.46 2.33 -20.98
N ASP A 138 -3.38 2.56 -21.72
CA ASP A 138 -2.52 1.51 -22.26
C ASP A 138 -1.79 0.76 -21.14
N GLY A 139 -1.26 1.48 -20.15
CA GLY A 139 -0.66 0.86 -18.96
C GLY A 139 -1.67 0.05 -18.14
N LEU A 140 -2.92 0.53 -17.99
CA LEU A 140 -3.98 -0.24 -17.33
C LEU A 140 -4.37 -1.50 -18.12
N ALA A 141 -4.37 -1.43 -19.44
CA ALA A 141 -4.63 -2.57 -20.29
C ALA A 141 -3.52 -3.63 -20.18
N GLU A 142 -2.25 -3.20 -20.17
CA GLU A 142 -1.07 -4.06 -20.04
C GLU A 142 -1.10 -4.89 -18.75
N VAL A 143 -1.42 -4.28 -17.62
CA VAL A 143 -1.48 -5.00 -16.32
C VAL A 143 -2.80 -5.76 -16.11
N GLY A 144 -3.72 -5.70 -17.06
CA GLY A 144 -5.02 -6.40 -16.98
C GLY A 144 -5.98 -5.76 -15.98
N LYS A 145 -5.78 -4.49 -15.60
CA LYS A 145 -6.66 -3.75 -14.68
C LYS A 145 -7.79 -3.01 -15.39
N LYS A 146 -8.45 -3.71 -16.32
CA LYS A 146 -9.57 -3.20 -17.12
C LYS A 146 -10.70 -2.63 -16.25
N PHE A 147 -10.84 -3.09 -15.01
CA PHE A 147 -11.83 -2.57 -14.06
C PHE A 147 -11.68 -1.05 -13.82
N ASN A 148 -10.45 -0.54 -13.76
CA ASN A 148 -10.19 0.88 -13.60
C ASN A 148 -10.57 1.70 -14.86
N MET A 149 -10.67 1.06 -16.02
CA MET A 149 -11.06 1.68 -17.30
C MET A 149 -12.58 1.69 -17.52
N LEU A 150 -13.33 0.86 -16.77
CA LEU A 150 -14.77 0.71 -16.99
C LEU A 150 -15.51 2.01 -16.71
N ARG A 151 -16.41 2.38 -17.64
CA ARG A 151 -17.40 3.47 -17.50
C ARG A 151 -16.80 4.89 -17.43
N GLY A 152 -15.59 5.14 -17.96
CA GLY A 152 -15.02 6.50 -17.91
C GLY A 152 -14.93 7.03 -16.47
N ARG A 153 -14.50 6.21 -15.53
CA ARG A 153 -14.47 6.49 -14.08
C ARG A 153 -13.69 7.76 -13.78
N ASP A 154 -14.36 8.71 -13.15
CA ASP A 154 -13.70 9.88 -12.56
C ASP A 154 -13.13 9.49 -11.17
N PHE A 155 -11.80 9.30 -11.14
CA PHE A 155 -11.09 8.96 -9.91
C PHE A 155 -11.10 10.11 -8.90
N SER A 156 -11.03 11.37 -9.37
CA SER A 156 -11.08 12.53 -8.49
C SER A 156 -12.42 12.60 -7.76
N ALA A 157 -13.55 12.47 -8.48
CA ALA A 157 -14.86 12.41 -7.87
C ALA A 157 -15.02 11.22 -6.91
N SER A 158 -14.43 10.06 -7.26
CA SER A 158 -14.46 8.87 -6.41
C SER A 158 -13.68 9.10 -5.09
N ILE A 159 -12.48 9.66 -5.16
CA ILE A 159 -11.68 10.01 -3.98
C ILE A 159 -12.37 11.09 -3.15
N GLN A 160 -13.00 12.08 -3.78
CA GLN A 160 -13.77 13.10 -3.05
C GLN A 160 -14.93 12.49 -2.25
N ARG A 161 -15.62 11.44 -2.77
CA ARG A 161 -16.61 10.69 -2.00
C ARG A 161 -16.00 10.02 -0.77
N ILE A 162 -14.87 9.32 -0.93
CA ILE A 162 -14.14 8.71 0.18
C ILE A 162 -13.75 9.77 1.23
N HIS A 163 -13.24 10.91 0.76
CA HIS A 163 -12.83 12.02 1.62
C HIS A 163 -13.99 12.65 2.41
N ARG A 164 -15.21 12.68 1.88
CA ARG A 164 -16.40 13.16 2.65
C ARG A 164 -16.62 12.33 3.91
N HIS A 165 -16.27 11.06 3.89
CA HIS A 165 -16.30 10.17 5.05
C HIS A 165 -15.03 10.23 5.92
N LYS A 166 -14.17 11.23 5.72
CA LYS A 166 -12.92 11.46 6.49
C LYS A 166 -11.87 10.36 6.36
N ILE A 167 -11.97 9.51 5.35
CA ILE A 167 -11.03 8.42 5.06
C ILE A 167 -9.91 8.94 4.16
N LEU A 168 -8.65 8.68 4.54
CA LEU A 168 -7.47 9.00 3.72
C LEU A 168 -7.26 7.96 2.62
N VAL A 169 -6.66 8.37 1.51
CA VAL A 169 -6.37 7.49 0.37
C VAL A 169 -4.86 7.37 0.16
N VAL A 170 -4.34 6.15 0.29
CA VAL A 170 -3.01 5.78 -0.20
C VAL A 170 -3.18 5.23 -1.61
N GLY A 171 -2.63 5.93 -2.60
CA GLY A 171 -2.71 5.53 -4.01
C GLY A 171 -1.46 4.80 -4.45
N SER A 172 -1.60 3.60 -5.02
CA SER A 172 -0.50 2.83 -5.57
C SER A 172 -0.43 2.94 -7.08
N PHE A 173 0.77 3.17 -7.60
CA PHE A 173 1.10 3.23 -9.02
C PHE A 173 2.31 2.38 -9.32
N ILE A 174 2.33 1.78 -10.51
CA ILE A 174 3.43 0.97 -11.03
C ILE A 174 4.16 1.78 -12.10
N MET A 175 5.48 1.74 -12.08
CA MET A 175 6.36 2.39 -13.05
C MET A 175 7.23 1.35 -13.74
N GLY A 176 7.44 1.50 -15.04
CA GLY A 176 8.22 0.58 -15.86
C GLY A 176 7.37 -0.37 -16.70
N LEU A 177 6.11 -0.01 -16.94
CA LEU A 177 5.26 -0.68 -17.92
C LEU A 177 5.82 -0.49 -19.34
N ASP A 178 5.51 -1.41 -20.23
CA ASP A 178 5.92 -1.33 -21.65
C ASP A 178 5.26 -0.14 -22.37
N ALA A 179 4.13 0.33 -21.84
CA ALA A 179 3.44 1.54 -22.28
C ALA A 179 3.99 2.85 -21.68
N ASP A 180 4.91 2.78 -20.72
CA ASP A 180 5.47 3.97 -20.09
C ASP A 180 6.56 4.59 -20.97
N GLU A 181 6.58 5.94 -21.00
CA GLU A 181 7.57 6.74 -21.73
C GLU A 181 8.30 7.71 -20.79
N ALA A 182 9.36 8.33 -21.27
CA ALA A 182 10.10 9.35 -20.54
C ALA A 182 9.15 10.45 -20.01
N GLY A 183 9.34 10.85 -18.74
CA GLY A 183 8.44 11.74 -18.03
C GLY A 183 7.31 11.05 -17.25
N ILE A 184 7.24 9.72 -17.27
CA ILE A 184 6.22 8.96 -16.54
C ILE A 184 6.25 9.26 -15.03
N GLY A 185 7.43 9.52 -14.46
CA GLY A 185 7.56 9.86 -13.05
C GLY A 185 6.81 11.14 -12.68
N LEU A 186 6.95 12.20 -13.47
CA LEU A 186 6.20 13.43 -13.27
C LEU A 186 4.70 13.21 -13.48
N LYS A 187 4.34 12.50 -14.54
CA LYS A 187 2.94 12.20 -14.89
C LYS A 187 2.22 11.43 -13.77
N ILE A 188 2.87 10.43 -13.15
CA ILE A 188 2.31 9.73 -11.99
C ILE A 188 2.09 10.69 -10.82
N ALA A 189 3.08 11.53 -10.49
CA ALA A 189 2.99 12.47 -9.36
C ALA A 189 1.89 13.52 -9.56
N GLU A 190 1.70 14.01 -10.77
CA GLU A 190 0.64 14.95 -11.11
C GLU A 190 -0.71 14.28 -11.08
N THR A 191 -0.87 13.14 -11.77
CA THR A 191 -2.12 12.37 -11.78
C THR A 191 -2.56 11.99 -10.36
N ALA A 192 -1.64 11.51 -9.51
CA ALA A 192 -1.97 11.19 -8.13
C ALA A 192 -2.42 12.45 -7.34
N SER A 193 -1.81 13.61 -7.61
CA SER A 193 -2.20 14.88 -7.00
C SER A 193 -3.58 15.35 -7.47
N ASP A 194 -3.88 15.22 -8.76
CA ASP A 194 -5.15 15.63 -9.38
C ASP A 194 -6.30 14.70 -8.94
N TYR A 195 -6.03 13.43 -8.73
CA TYR A 195 -7.00 12.51 -8.13
C TYR A 195 -7.30 12.86 -6.67
N GLY A 196 -6.39 13.56 -5.99
CA GLY A 196 -6.52 13.89 -4.58
C GLY A 196 -5.95 12.83 -3.65
N VAL A 197 -5.00 12.01 -4.12
CA VAL A 197 -4.30 11.01 -3.30
C VAL A 197 -3.56 11.69 -2.14
N ASP A 198 -3.78 11.20 -0.92
CA ASP A 198 -3.14 11.76 0.29
C ASP A 198 -1.70 11.26 0.46
N ILE A 199 -1.43 10.01 0.10
CA ILE A 199 -0.11 9.36 0.18
C ILE A 199 0.11 8.55 -1.10
N LEU A 200 1.21 8.78 -1.79
CA LEU A 200 1.58 8.05 -3.01
C LEU A 200 2.52 6.88 -2.68
N ASN A 201 2.20 5.71 -3.20
CA ASN A 201 3.07 4.53 -3.19
C ASN A 201 3.42 4.18 -4.63
N ALA A 202 4.50 4.77 -5.16
CA ALA A 202 5.02 4.42 -6.47
C ALA A 202 5.99 3.23 -6.35
N LEU A 203 5.82 2.22 -7.21
CA LEU A 203 6.53 0.96 -7.19
C LEU A 203 7.10 0.64 -8.57
N PHE A 204 8.22 -0.04 -8.63
CA PHE A 204 8.71 -0.59 -9.90
C PHE A 204 7.90 -1.82 -10.32
N LEU A 205 7.64 -1.94 -11.61
CA LEU A 205 7.11 -3.17 -12.18
C LEU A 205 8.09 -4.31 -11.87
N THR A 206 7.67 -5.19 -10.98
CA THR A 206 8.50 -6.29 -10.48
C THR A 206 7.86 -7.61 -10.83
N PRO A 207 8.53 -8.44 -11.64
CA PRO A 207 8.05 -9.77 -11.98
C PRO A 207 8.22 -10.71 -10.78
N LEU A 208 7.21 -10.78 -9.93
CA LEU A 208 7.25 -11.68 -8.77
C LEU A 208 7.13 -13.14 -9.23
N PRO A 209 7.96 -14.06 -8.70
CA PRO A 209 7.90 -15.47 -9.03
C PRO A 209 6.49 -16.06 -8.90
N GLY A 210 6.10 -16.90 -9.86
CA GLY A 210 4.77 -17.52 -9.91
C GLY A 210 3.65 -16.64 -10.48
N THR A 211 3.95 -15.39 -10.86
CA THR A 211 3.00 -14.52 -11.56
C THR A 211 3.09 -14.69 -13.08
N ARG A 212 2.01 -14.34 -13.80
CA ARG A 212 2.05 -14.33 -15.26
C ARG A 212 3.07 -13.34 -15.82
N LEU A 213 3.30 -12.22 -15.12
CA LEU A 213 4.34 -11.27 -15.47
C LEU A 213 5.73 -11.91 -15.40
N TRP A 214 5.98 -12.71 -14.35
CA TRP A 214 7.24 -13.46 -14.22
C TRP A 214 7.43 -14.41 -15.43
N GLU A 215 6.43 -15.20 -15.77
CA GLU A 215 6.49 -16.15 -16.90
C GLU A 215 6.78 -15.41 -18.21
N GLN A 216 6.07 -14.31 -18.47
CA GLN A 216 6.24 -13.50 -19.67
C GLN A 216 7.64 -12.87 -19.76
N MET A 217 8.11 -12.24 -18.67
CA MET A 217 9.42 -11.59 -18.65
C MET A 217 10.57 -12.61 -18.68
N ASN A 218 10.40 -13.77 -18.05
CA ASN A 218 11.39 -14.83 -18.08
C ASN A 218 11.52 -15.44 -19.50
N ALA A 219 10.40 -15.67 -20.18
CA ALA A 219 10.38 -16.17 -21.56
C ALA A 219 11.05 -15.20 -22.57
N ASN A 220 11.04 -13.89 -22.25
CA ASN A 220 11.64 -12.84 -23.09
C ASN A 220 13.02 -12.38 -22.57
N ASP A 221 13.66 -13.13 -21.69
CA ASP A 221 14.98 -12.84 -21.10
C ASP A 221 15.08 -11.46 -20.44
N ARG A 222 13.98 -10.96 -19.85
CA ARG A 222 13.90 -9.64 -19.25
C ARG A 222 14.12 -9.62 -17.74
N ILE A 223 14.28 -10.76 -17.07
CA ILE A 223 14.57 -10.81 -15.64
C ILE A 223 16.07 -10.63 -15.45
N VAL A 224 16.45 -9.59 -14.70
CA VAL A 224 17.87 -9.26 -14.45
C VAL A 224 18.34 -9.87 -13.13
N ALA A 225 17.54 -9.81 -12.08
CA ALA A 225 17.86 -10.35 -10.76
C ALA A 225 17.46 -11.83 -10.67
N ARG A 226 18.38 -12.75 -11.04
CA ARG A 226 18.07 -14.19 -11.22
C ARG A 226 18.61 -15.09 -10.12
N ASP A 227 19.63 -14.64 -9.40
CA ASP A 227 20.37 -15.50 -8.48
C ASP A 227 19.57 -15.71 -7.17
N PHE A 228 19.06 -16.93 -7.01
CA PHE A 228 18.43 -17.34 -5.74
C PHE A 228 19.51 -17.88 -4.79
N PRO A 229 19.52 -17.51 -3.50
CA PRO A 229 18.64 -16.56 -2.81
C PRO A 229 19.13 -15.11 -2.84
N SER A 230 20.33 -14.83 -3.38
CA SER A 230 21.03 -13.54 -3.25
C SER A 230 20.27 -12.36 -3.80
N ASP A 231 19.59 -12.52 -4.95
CA ASP A 231 18.84 -11.45 -5.61
C ASP A 231 17.42 -11.25 -5.07
N TRP A 232 16.88 -12.23 -4.35
CA TRP A 232 15.49 -12.15 -3.85
C TRP A 232 15.27 -11.03 -2.84
N ARG A 233 16.33 -10.54 -2.19
CA ARG A 233 16.32 -9.33 -1.36
C ARG A 233 15.86 -8.07 -2.11
N TYR A 234 15.92 -8.07 -3.44
CA TYR A 234 15.53 -6.95 -4.29
C TYR A 234 14.06 -7.02 -4.75
N TYR A 235 13.37 -8.15 -4.54
CA TYR A 235 11.96 -8.35 -4.94
C TYR A 235 10.97 -7.71 -3.95
N THR A 236 11.31 -6.50 -3.49
CA THR A 236 10.52 -5.70 -2.54
C THR A 236 9.68 -4.62 -3.22
N LEU A 237 9.58 -4.64 -4.56
CA LEU A 237 8.92 -3.62 -5.39
C LEU A 237 9.60 -2.23 -5.36
N GLY A 238 10.60 -2.07 -4.52
CA GLY A 238 11.39 -0.84 -4.40
C GLY A 238 12.67 -0.81 -5.24
N PHE A 239 12.96 -1.89 -5.98
CA PHE A 239 14.17 -2.02 -6.80
C PHE A 239 13.83 -2.50 -8.21
N PRO A 240 14.52 -2.00 -9.25
CA PRO A 240 14.42 -2.56 -10.59
C PRO A 240 15.02 -3.98 -10.60
N THR A 241 14.20 -4.99 -10.94
CA THR A 241 14.60 -6.40 -11.01
C THR A 241 14.51 -6.97 -12.41
N ALA A 242 14.04 -6.16 -13.35
CA ALA A 242 13.83 -6.54 -14.75
C ALA A 242 14.40 -5.49 -15.72
N SER A 243 14.59 -5.90 -16.96
CA SER A 243 14.85 -5.01 -18.08
C SER A 243 13.53 -4.37 -18.56
N TYR A 244 13.45 -3.06 -18.54
CA TYR A 244 12.28 -2.30 -18.98
C TYR A 244 12.42 -1.95 -20.46
N LYS A 245 11.29 -1.99 -21.20
CA LYS A 245 11.30 -1.79 -22.65
C LYS A 245 11.87 -0.44 -23.07
N ASN A 246 11.41 0.61 -22.39
CA ASN A 246 11.69 2.00 -22.81
C ASN A 246 12.69 2.71 -21.89
N PHE A 247 13.26 2.00 -20.90
CA PHE A 247 14.15 2.59 -19.91
C PHE A 247 15.35 1.70 -19.60
N SER A 248 16.53 2.29 -19.52
CA SER A 248 17.62 1.68 -18.80
C SER A 248 17.37 1.70 -17.28
N CYS A 249 18.10 0.88 -16.52
CA CYS A 249 17.98 0.86 -15.05
C CYS A 249 18.21 2.26 -14.45
N ALA A 250 19.19 3.01 -14.93
CA ALA A 250 19.46 4.36 -14.45
C ALA A 250 18.36 5.37 -14.81
N GLN A 251 17.70 5.21 -15.96
CA GLN A 251 16.60 6.08 -16.38
C GLN A 251 15.35 5.83 -15.53
N ILE A 252 14.96 4.57 -15.31
CA ILE A 252 13.76 4.27 -14.53
C ILE A 252 13.91 4.68 -13.05
N VAL A 253 15.11 4.58 -12.49
CA VAL A 253 15.40 5.08 -11.13
C VAL A 253 15.32 6.59 -11.08
N ARG A 254 15.74 7.31 -12.12
CA ARG A 254 15.56 8.78 -12.21
C ARG A 254 14.10 9.19 -12.33
N GLU A 255 13.30 8.46 -13.11
CA GLU A 255 11.86 8.69 -13.20
C GLU A 255 11.19 8.52 -11.82
N MET A 256 11.57 7.48 -11.05
CA MET A 256 11.09 7.30 -9.67
C MET A 256 11.50 8.46 -8.77
N GLU A 257 12.72 8.96 -8.90
CA GLU A 257 13.18 10.11 -8.13
C GLU A 257 12.39 11.39 -8.47
N VAL A 258 12.11 11.63 -9.74
CA VAL A 258 11.27 12.76 -10.20
C VAL A 258 9.86 12.64 -9.61
N CYS A 259 9.26 11.46 -9.66
CA CYS A 259 7.96 11.17 -9.08
C CYS A 259 7.92 11.53 -7.59
N ASP A 260 8.85 10.97 -6.82
CA ASP A 260 8.93 11.16 -5.37
C ASP A 260 9.19 12.62 -4.98
N ARG A 261 10.15 13.28 -5.63
CA ARG A 261 10.47 14.68 -5.37
C ARG A 261 9.32 15.61 -5.71
N SER A 262 8.60 15.32 -6.79
CA SER A 262 7.44 16.12 -7.20
C SER A 262 6.29 15.94 -6.21
N PHE A 263 5.86 14.70 -5.94
CA PHE A 263 4.72 14.43 -5.07
C PHE A 263 5.00 14.82 -3.62
N TYR A 264 6.19 14.47 -3.08
CA TYR A 264 6.58 14.74 -1.69
C TYR A 264 7.36 16.05 -1.51
N SER A 265 7.19 17.03 -2.42
CA SER A 265 7.71 18.38 -2.19
C SER A 265 7.09 19.00 -0.93
N ARG A 266 7.86 19.84 -0.22
CA ARG A 266 7.41 20.47 1.03
C ARG A 266 6.09 21.22 0.86
N GLN A 267 5.92 21.93 -0.25
CA GLN A 267 4.71 22.70 -0.56
C GLN A 267 3.50 21.79 -0.76
N ARG A 268 3.65 20.66 -1.49
CA ARG A 268 2.56 19.72 -1.74
C ARG A 268 2.18 18.95 -0.47
N ILE A 269 3.15 18.56 0.37
CA ILE A 269 2.89 17.97 1.69
C ILE A 269 2.09 18.95 2.55
N LEU A 270 2.53 20.21 2.65
CA LEU A 270 1.84 21.22 3.45
C LEU A 270 0.39 21.41 2.97
N ARG A 271 0.16 21.51 1.67
CA ARG A 271 -1.21 21.62 1.11
C ARG A 271 -2.09 20.44 1.50
N ARG A 272 -1.59 19.19 1.44
CA ARG A 272 -2.34 17.99 1.83
C ARG A 272 -2.64 17.97 3.33
N VAL A 273 -1.66 18.29 4.17
CA VAL A 273 -1.83 18.33 5.64
C VAL A 273 -2.80 19.42 6.05
N VAL A 274 -2.69 20.63 5.50
CA VAL A 274 -3.64 21.73 5.74
C VAL A 274 -5.03 21.36 5.24
N GLY A 275 -5.14 20.80 4.04
CA GLY A 275 -6.42 20.31 3.50
C GLY A 275 -7.05 19.21 4.38
N SER A 276 -6.24 18.33 4.94
CA SER A 276 -6.67 17.31 5.90
C SER A 276 -7.13 17.93 7.23
N LEU A 277 -6.43 18.93 7.72
CA LEU A 277 -6.78 19.66 8.95
C LEU A 277 -8.11 20.41 8.78
N LEU A 278 -8.26 21.19 7.72
CA LEU A 278 -9.46 21.97 7.45
C LEU A 278 -10.72 21.10 7.29
N ARG A 279 -10.56 19.87 6.82
CA ARG A 279 -11.65 18.91 6.63
C ARG A 279 -11.76 17.87 7.73
N LEU A 280 -10.98 18.01 8.82
CA LEU A 280 -10.95 17.08 9.96
C LEU A 280 -10.71 15.61 9.55
N ARG A 281 -9.81 15.38 8.56
CA ARG A 281 -9.48 14.07 8.01
C ARG A 281 -8.14 13.55 8.54
N HIS A 282 -8.06 13.19 9.81
CA HIS A 282 -6.86 12.62 10.43
C HIS A 282 -5.55 13.37 10.10
N PRO A 283 -5.40 14.68 10.40
CA PRO A 283 -4.26 15.49 9.96
C PRO A 283 -2.91 14.96 10.47
N LEU A 284 -2.88 14.38 11.67
CA LEU A 284 -1.68 13.76 12.21
C LEU A 284 -1.26 12.53 11.40
N LEU A 285 -2.22 11.67 11.03
CA LEU A 285 -1.95 10.51 10.19
C LEU A 285 -1.49 10.93 8.79
N SER A 286 -2.10 11.98 8.23
CA SER A 286 -1.67 12.56 6.95
C SER A 286 -0.23 13.08 7.03
N LEU A 287 0.13 13.83 8.07
CA LEU A 287 1.49 14.35 8.27
C LEU A 287 2.51 13.22 8.43
N VAL A 288 2.26 12.31 9.38
CA VAL A 288 3.17 11.18 9.67
C VAL A 288 3.32 10.29 8.46
N GLY A 289 2.23 9.95 7.76
CA GLY A 289 2.26 9.17 6.54
C GLY A 289 3.09 9.82 5.43
N ASN A 290 2.85 11.10 5.13
CA ASN A 290 3.63 11.81 4.12
C ASN A 290 5.13 11.89 4.46
N LEU A 291 5.49 12.15 5.72
CA LEU A 291 6.89 12.22 6.13
C LEU A 291 7.55 10.84 6.12
N SER A 292 6.84 9.80 6.56
CA SER A 292 7.33 8.42 6.54
C SER A 292 7.58 7.92 5.11
N PHE A 293 6.62 8.09 4.21
CA PHE A 293 6.79 7.71 2.81
C PHE A 293 7.91 8.51 2.13
N ARG A 294 7.97 9.82 2.34
CA ARG A 294 9.09 10.64 1.85
C ARG A 294 10.45 10.14 2.34
N ASN A 295 10.55 9.70 3.58
CA ASN A 295 11.79 9.13 4.11
C ASN A 295 12.09 7.76 3.49
N ASN A 296 11.08 6.89 3.34
CA ASN A 296 11.23 5.58 2.72
C ASN A 296 11.67 5.68 1.26
N THR A 297 11.08 6.57 0.48
CA THR A 297 11.48 6.79 -0.93
C THR A 297 12.93 7.29 -1.02
N ARG A 298 13.35 8.17 -0.08
CA ARG A 298 14.75 8.59 0.03
C ARG A 298 15.69 7.43 0.32
N LEU A 299 15.34 6.53 1.25
CA LEU A 299 16.15 5.36 1.61
C LEU A 299 16.24 4.37 0.45
N ASN A 300 15.12 4.09 -0.21
CA ASN A 300 15.08 3.22 -1.39
C ASN A 300 15.97 3.77 -2.51
N ARG A 301 15.93 5.07 -2.76
CA ARG A 301 16.78 5.72 -3.75
C ARG A 301 18.28 5.58 -3.44
N LEU A 302 18.68 5.78 -2.18
CA LEU A 302 20.07 5.58 -1.75
C LEU A 302 20.51 4.12 -1.96
N ALA A 303 19.64 3.17 -1.63
CA ALA A 303 19.90 1.75 -1.83
C ALA A 303 19.97 1.38 -3.32
N CYS A 304 19.13 1.94 -4.19
CA CYS A 304 19.21 1.77 -5.64
C CYS A 304 20.50 2.34 -6.21
N ALA A 305 20.92 3.53 -5.79
CA ALA A 305 22.17 4.14 -6.23
C ALA A 305 23.39 3.28 -5.85
N GLN A 306 23.41 2.74 -4.63
CA GLN A 306 24.49 1.83 -4.20
C GLN A 306 24.52 0.54 -5.01
N ARG A 307 23.37 0.00 -5.43
CA ARG A 307 23.31 -1.19 -6.29
C ARG A 307 23.84 -0.90 -7.68
N ILE A 308 23.42 0.19 -8.30
CA ILE A 308 23.89 0.58 -9.64
C ILE A 308 25.42 0.73 -9.65
N HIS A 309 26.01 1.33 -8.60
CA HIS A 309 27.47 1.45 -8.48
C HIS A 309 28.18 0.11 -8.22
N ARG A 310 27.52 -0.89 -7.64
CA ARG A 310 28.11 -2.24 -7.44
C ARG A 310 28.12 -3.09 -8.69
N ASP A 311 27.11 -2.92 -9.53
CA ASP A 311 27.01 -3.61 -10.82
C ASP A 311 27.95 -2.97 -11.87
N ASP A 312 28.59 -1.83 -11.53
CA ASP A 312 29.61 -1.17 -12.31
C ASP A 312 31.01 -1.59 -11.77
N PRO A 313 31.84 -2.32 -12.53
CA PRO A 313 33.09 -2.93 -12.04
C PRO A 313 34.16 -1.95 -11.55
N VAL A 314 33.90 -0.64 -11.55
CA VAL A 314 34.86 0.40 -11.10
C VAL A 314 34.69 0.82 -9.63
N ALA A 315 33.61 0.37 -8.92
CA ALA A 315 33.31 0.84 -7.57
C ALA A 315 33.37 -0.26 -6.49
N THR A 316 34.54 -0.84 -6.24
CA THR A 316 34.79 -1.65 -5.04
C THR A 316 35.33 -0.77 -3.91
N SER A 317 34.52 -0.45 -2.93
CA SER A 317 34.78 -0.42 -1.48
C SER A 317 33.83 0.52 -0.72
N ALA A 318 33.23 -0.01 0.33
CA ALA A 318 32.46 0.59 1.43
C ALA A 318 30.92 0.49 1.37
N GLY A 319 30.33 -0.28 2.28
CA GLY A 319 28.95 -0.06 2.67
C GLY A 319 28.06 -1.26 2.95
N HIS A 320 28.42 -2.20 3.85
CA HIS A 320 27.57 -3.34 4.26
C HIS A 320 26.63 -3.07 5.45
N SER A 321 26.71 -1.91 6.12
CA SER A 321 26.02 -1.69 7.41
C SER A 321 24.76 -0.80 7.38
N VAL A 322 24.50 -0.06 6.31
CA VAL A 322 23.51 1.05 6.33
C VAL A 322 22.05 0.61 6.24
N LEU A 323 21.75 -0.54 5.62
CA LEU A 323 20.35 -0.97 5.39
C LEU A 323 19.68 -1.54 6.65
N VAL A 324 20.40 -2.32 7.45
CA VAL A 324 19.86 -2.95 8.67
C VAL A 324 19.66 -1.90 9.77
N ASP A 325 20.59 -0.95 9.88
CA ASP A 325 20.50 0.13 10.88
C ASP A 325 19.42 1.16 10.54
N SER A 326 19.14 1.41 9.27
CA SER A 326 18.12 2.38 8.85
C SER A 326 16.69 1.91 9.13
N VAL A 327 16.40 0.62 8.98
CA VAL A 327 15.09 0.04 9.31
C VAL A 327 14.88 0.03 10.83
N ARG A 328 15.92 -0.30 11.61
CA ARG A 328 15.87 -0.24 13.08
C ARG A 328 15.69 1.19 13.59
N HIS A 329 16.34 2.18 12.99
CA HIS A 329 16.21 3.58 13.37
C HIS A 329 14.85 4.19 13.03
N ALA A 330 14.25 3.84 11.89
CA ALA A 330 12.90 4.31 11.54
C ALA A 330 11.84 3.74 12.48
N SER A 331 11.91 2.46 12.82
CA SER A 331 11.01 1.82 13.78
C SER A 331 11.18 2.40 15.19
N ALA A 332 12.41 2.60 15.65
CA ALA A 332 12.71 3.21 16.95
C ALA A 332 12.33 4.72 17.04
N TYR A 333 12.36 5.44 15.90
CA TYR A 333 11.94 6.84 15.86
C TYR A 333 10.42 7.00 15.96
N LEU A 334 9.67 6.14 15.27
CA LEU A 334 8.21 6.10 15.34
C LEU A 334 7.72 5.67 16.74
N GLY A 335 8.40 4.69 17.36
CA GLY A 335 8.12 4.26 18.74
C GLY A 335 8.36 5.40 19.76
N ARG A 336 9.43 6.17 19.60
CA ARG A 336 9.73 7.33 20.48
C ARG A 336 8.76 8.51 20.28
N LEU A 337 8.24 8.72 19.07
CA LEU A 337 7.21 9.71 18.81
C LEU A 337 5.87 9.32 19.46
N ALA A 338 5.48 8.05 19.34
CA ALA A 338 4.26 7.53 19.95
C ALA A 338 4.30 7.59 21.49
N SER A 339 5.43 7.22 22.11
CA SER A 339 5.61 7.27 23.57
C SER A 339 5.63 8.71 24.14
N ARG A 340 6.16 9.68 23.40
CA ARG A 340 6.11 11.11 23.80
C ARG A 340 4.71 11.71 23.73
N VAL A 341 3.88 11.27 22.79
CA VAL A 341 2.48 11.72 22.66
C VAL A 341 1.60 11.11 23.76
N THR A 342 1.92 9.89 24.22
CA THR A 342 1.19 9.25 25.33
C THR A 342 1.64 9.74 26.71
N ALA A 343 2.92 10.05 26.91
CA ALA A 343 3.45 10.58 28.19
C ALA A 343 2.90 11.96 28.53
N ASN A 344 2.63 12.82 27.54
CA ASN A 344 2.05 14.16 27.77
C ASN A 344 0.55 14.14 28.14
N ARG A 345 -0.13 13.00 28.08
CA ARG A 345 -1.53 12.87 28.53
C ARG A 345 -1.67 12.37 29.98
N GLY A 346 -0.57 11.95 30.61
CA GLY A 346 -0.56 11.47 32.00
C GLY A 346 -0.34 12.57 33.05
N HIS A 347 -0.05 13.83 32.67
CA HIS A 347 0.18 14.94 33.58
C HIS A 347 -0.92 16.01 33.58
N ALA A 348 -2.07 15.71 32.98
CA ALA A 348 -3.27 16.54 33.01
C ALA A 348 -4.44 15.74 33.61
N ARG A 349 -4.30 15.35 34.87
CA ARG A 349 -5.40 15.02 35.81
C ARG A 349 -5.03 15.45 37.19
#